data_c9742e97b823022d2ef71272fc56f8bd
#
_entry.id   c9742e97b823022d2ef71272fc56f8bd
#
_cell.length_a   1.000
_cell.length_b   1.000
_cell.length_c   1.000
_cell.angle_alpha   90.00
_cell.angle_beta   90.00
_cell.angle_gamma   90.00
#
_symmetry.space_group_name_H-M   'P 1'
#
loop_
_entity.id
_entity.type
_entity.pdbx_description
1 polymer ?
#
loop_
_entity_poly.entity_id
_entity_poly.type
_entity_poly.pdbx_seq_one_letter_code
_entity_poly.pdbx_strand_id
1 'polypeptide(L)'
;MTKEVIFSYCGGMFSYYFGIASVLQEKYDLSDVVFSATSGGSFAPLLLNSKRDIKQVFSDIIDFIDGNQDSWEDIIYNFLKQELTEEDVKNNNGKLIVKFTKLNDYLLPEKVLVKKWDNKEDLAKCISAACFVPLISGNKLYTKYRESNIIDGFFSNTSVSPVTDNENIVFRVDKWRFMSYASMIPTNDIPWLKSMFELGILDANKHKDEIDSVLTPLKENDSKNGDKIQQEQWQRQVAY
;
A
#
# COMPACT_ATOMS: atom_id res chain seq x y z
N MET A 1 -9.16 2.47 -21.75
CA MET A 1 -8.27 1.31 -21.54
C MET A 1 -7.96 1.24 -20.07
N THR A 2 -8.04 0.06 -19.47
CA THR A 2 -7.66 -0.14 -18.08
C THR A 2 -6.15 0.11 -17.91
N LYS A 3 -5.73 0.78 -16.85
CA LYS A 3 -4.34 1.12 -16.55
C LYS A 3 -3.85 0.30 -15.37
N GLU A 4 -2.56 0.03 -15.27
CA GLU A 4 -1.98 -0.66 -14.13
C GLU A 4 -1.00 0.24 -13.39
N VAL A 5 -1.21 0.41 -12.08
CA VAL A 5 -0.28 1.08 -11.18
C VAL A 5 0.35 0.03 -10.27
N ILE A 6 1.68 -0.04 -10.29
CA ILE A 6 2.45 -1.07 -9.61
C ILE A 6 3.22 -0.45 -8.45
N PHE A 7 2.92 -0.87 -7.23
CA PHE A 7 3.72 -0.55 -6.05
C PHE A 7 4.64 -1.73 -5.71
N SER A 8 5.94 -1.53 -5.90
CA SER A 8 6.95 -2.53 -5.61
C SER A 8 7.13 -2.75 -4.11
N TYR A 9 7.95 -3.71 -3.73
CA TYR A 9 8.36 -3.88 -2.34
C TYR A 9 9.04 -2.62 -1.79
N CYS A 10 8.81 -2.31 -0.52
CA CYS A 10 9.38 -1.12 0.12
C CYS A 10 9.80 -1.35 1.58
N GLY A 11 9.46 -2.50 2.19
CA GLY A 11 9.70 -2.74 3.60
C GLY A 11 9.16 -1.61 4.47
N GLY A 12 9.97 -1.08 5.38
CA GLY A 12 9.62 0.03 6.27
C GLY A 12 9.37 1.37 5.58
N MET A 13 9.67 1.50 4.28
CA MET A 13 9.42 2.74 3.52
C MET A 13 7.97 2.88 3.02
N PHE A 14 7.02 2.18 3.59
CA PHE A 14 5.59 2.30 3.24
C PHE A 14 5.09 3.74 3.33
N SER A 15 5.59 4.54 4.26
CA SER A 15 5.26 5.95 4.42
C SER A 15 5.55 6.78 3.16
N TYR A 16 6.63 6.48 2.46
CA TYR A 16 6.96 7.11 1.18
C TYR A 16 5.87 6.83 0.13
N TYR A 17 5.37 5.59 0.07
CA TYR A 17 4.28 5.25 -0.84
C TYR A 17 2.93 5.86 -0.43
N PHE A 18 2.69 6.06 0.87
CA PHE A 18 1.53 6.83 1.33
C PHE A 18 1.59 8.28 0.84
N GLY A 19 2.78 8.91 0.86
CA GLY A 19 2.98 10.24 0.30
C GLY A 19 2.66 10.30 -1.20
N ILE A 20 3.16 9.33 -1.99
CA ILE A 20 2.81 9.21 -3.42
C ILE A 20 1.30 9.01 -3.57
N ALA A 21 0.71 8.08 -2.83
CA ALA A 21 -0.72 7.74 -2.91
C ALA A 21 -1.61 8.94 -2.58
N SER A 22 -1.22 9.80 -1.63
CA SER A 22 -1.98 11.01 -1.30
C SER A 22 -2.05 11.96 -2.51
N VAL A 23 -0.97 12.11 -3.27
CA VAL A 23 -0.94 12.90 -4.50
C VAL A 23 -1.78 12.23 -5.61
N LEU A 24 -1.70 10.91 -5.73
CA LEU A 24 -2.52 10.19 -6.71
C LEU A 24 -4.01 10.36 -6.43
N GLN A 25 -4.42 10.20 -5.16
CA GLN A 25 -5.81 10.38 -4.73
C GLN A 25 -6.34 11.79 -4.99
N GLU A 26 -5.51 12.81 -4.75
CA GLU A 26 -5.88 14.21 -4.87
C GLU A 26 -5.98 14.67 -6.34
N LYS A 27 -5.13 14.12 -7.23
CA LYS A 27 -4.91 14.70 -8.56
C LYS A 27 -5.35 13.84 -9.73
N TYR A 28 -5.64 12.57 -9.53
CA TYR A 28 -5.87 11.63 -10.64
C TYR A 28 -7.17 10.85 -10.52
N ASP A 29 -7.81 10.60 -11.67
CA ASP A 29 -8.91 9.64 -11.76
C ASP A 29 -8.36 8.21 -11.71
N LEU A 30 -8.71 7.50 -10.65
CA LEU A 30 -8.29 6.13 -10.38
C LEU A 30 -9.39 5.09 -10.64
N SER A 31 -10.51 5.49 -11.24
CA SER A 31 -11.69 4.62 -11.42
C SER A 31 -11.40 3.39 -12.29
N ASP A 32 -10.59 3.56 -13.35
CA ASP A 32 -10.21 2.52 -14.32
C ASP A 32 -8.80 1.94 -14.07
N VAL A 33 -8.27 2.14 -12.86
CA VAL A 33 -6.94 1.66 -12.50
C VAL A 33 -7.02 0.31 -11.80
N VAL A 34 -6.18 -0.62 -12.23
CA VAL A 34 -5.85 -1.85 -11.51
C VAL A 34 -4.53 -1.64 -10.79
N PHE A 35 -4.48 -2.02 -9.53
CA PHE A 35 -3.27 -1.92 -8.73
C PHE A 35 -2.62 -3.29 -8.57
N SER A 36 -1.31 -3.35 -8.77
CA SER A 36 -0.49 -4.52 -8.42
C SER A 36 0.50 -4.13 -7.34
N ALA A 37 0.67 -4.97 -6.34
CA ALA A 37 1.50 -4.61 -5.21
C ALA A 37 2.26 -5.80 -4.62
N THR A 38 3.37 -5.49 -3.95
CA THR A 38 4.25 -6.47 -3.29
C THR A 38 4.69 -5.92 -1.95
N SER A 39 4.68 -6.77 -0.90
CA SER A 39 5.20 -6.39 0.42
C SER A 39 4.50 -5.13 0.98
N GLY A 40 5.23 -4.29 1.70
CA GLY A 40 4.76 -2.98 2.20
C GLY A 40 4.16 -2.07 1.13
N GLY A 41 4.47 -2.31 -0.16
CA GLY A 41 3.81 -1.62 -1.28
C GLY A 41 2.32 -1.93 -1.42
N SER A 42 1.79 -2.94 -0.72
CA SER A 42 0.38 -3.31 -0.79
C SER A 42 -0.56 -2.37 -0.01
N PHE A 43 -0.04 -1.60 0.92
CA PHE A 43 -0.86 -0.72 1.77
C PHE A 43 -1.48 0.44 0.98
N ALA A 44 -0.65 1.20 0.26
CA ALA A 44 -1.11 2.39 -0.46
C ALA A 44 -2.25 2.07 -1.44
N PRO A 45 -2.14 1.08 -2.35
CA PRO A 45 -3.20 0.76 -3.29
C PRO A 45 -4.45 0.15 -2.62
N LEU A 46 -4.31 -0.61 -1.53
CA LEU A 46 -5.43 -1.08 -0.72
C LEU A 46 -6.32 0.09 -0.30
N LEU A 47 -5.71 1.15 0.20
CA LEU A 47 -6.42 2.32 0.72
C LEU A 47 -6.96 3.23 -0.40
N LEU A 48 -6.24 3.36 -1.51
CA LEU A 48 -6.72 4.09 -2.69
C LEU A 48 -8.02 3.47 -3.23
N ASN A 49 -8.10 2.15 -3.36
CA ASN A 49 -9.31 1.46 -3.77
C ASN A 49 -10.45 1.61 -2.75
N SER A 50 -10.12 1.68 -1.47
CA SER A 50 -11.07 1.88 -0.37
C SER A 50 -11.61 3.31 -0.30
N LYS A 51 -11.08 4.23 -1.11
CA LYS A 51 -11.45 5.67 -1.13
C LYS A 51 -11.31 6.36 0.23
N ARG A 52 -10.43 5.86 1.07
CA ARG A 52 -10.13 6.46 2.36
C ARG A 52 -9.19 7.65 2.17
N ASP A 53 -9.31 8.66 3.01
CA ASP A 53 -8.34 9.76 3.06
C ASP A 53 -6.97 9.21 3.49
N ILE A 54 -6.03 9.18 2.54
CA ILE A 54 -4.70 8.62 2.74
C ILE A 54 -3.93 9.38 3.83
N LYS A 55 -4.11 10.69 3.93
CA LYS A 55 -3.43 11.51 4.94
C LYS A 55 -3.94 11.19 6.34
N GLN A 56 -5.26 11.00 6.49
CA GLN A 56 -5.85 10.60 7.75
C GLN A 56 -5.40 9.19 8.15
N VAL A 57 -5.50 8.21 7.25
CA VAL A 57 -5.04 6.84 7.56
C VAL A 57 -3.55 6.80 7.86
N PHE A 58 -2.73 7.64 7.23
CA PHE A 58 -1.32 7.76 7.59
C PHE A 58 -1.14 8.25 9.02
N SER A 59 -1.91 9.24 9.46
CA SER A 59 -1.90 9.69 10.87
C SER A 59 -2.29 8.55 11.81
N ASP A 60 -3.36 7.83 11.50
CA ASP A 60 -3.88 6.74 12.34
C ASP A 60 -2.86 5.59 12.47
N ILE A 61 -2.16 5.24 11.39
CA ILE A 61 -1.12 4.19 11.44
C ILE A 61 0.11 4.66 12.23
N ILE A 62 0.48 5.92 12.15
CA ILE A 62 1.58 6.49 12.96
C ILE A 62 1.23 6.41 14.44
N ASP A 63 0.02 6.80 14.82
CA ASP A 63 -0.45 6.74 16.21
C ASP A 63 -0.55 5.29 16.70
N PHE A 64 -0.91 4.34 15.81
CA PHE A 64 -0.95 2.91 16.13
C PHE A 64 0.45 2.30 16.34
N ILE A 65 1.44 2.75 15.58
CA ILE A 65 2.83 2.29 15.69
C ILE A 65 3.51 2.88 16.91
N ASP A 66 3.19 4.13 17.30
CA ASP A 66 3.84 4.84 18.38
C ASP A 66 3.67 4.09 19.71
N GLY A 67 4.82 3.73 20.30
CA GLY A 67 4.86 2.93 21.53
C GLY A 67 4.48 1.46 21.40
N ASN A 68 4.07 0.95 20.23
CA ASN A 68 3.77 -0.45 20.04
C ASN A 68 5.05 -1.29 20.00
N GLN A 69 5.07 -2.40 20.77
CA GLN A 69 6.21 -3.32 20.91
C GLN A 69 5.96 -4.69 20.28
N ASP A 70 4.80 -4.87 19.63
CA ASP A 70 4.46 -6.13 18.95
C ASP A 70 5.38 -6.39 17.75
N SER A 71 5.34 -7.61 17.24
CA SER A 71 6.01 -7.92 15.97
C SER A 71 5.39 -7.13 14.81
N TRP A 72 6.18 -6.84 13.77
CA TRP A 72 5.65 -6.15 12.59
C TRP A 72 4.51 -6.90 11.91
N GLU A 73 4.52 -8.24 11.95
CA GLU A 73 3.41 -9.06 11.48
C GLU A 73 2.12 -8.75 12.25
N ASP A 74 2.22 -8.68 13.58
CA ASP A 74 1.06 -8.41 14.45
C ASP A 74 0.61 -6.96 14.34
N ILE A 75 1.52 -5.99 14.28
CA ILE A 75 1.22 -4.57 14.05
C ILE A 75 0.41 -4.41 12.77
N ILE A 76 0.90 -4.96 11.66
CA ILE A 76 0.24 -4.88 10.36
C ILE A 76 -1.14 -5.53 10.41
N TYR A 77 -1.22 -6.76 10.92
CA TYR A 77 -2.47 -7.50 10.96
C TYR A 77 -3.52 -6.82 11.85
N ASN A 78 -3.13 -6.40 13.05
CA ASN A 78 -4.05 -5.80 14.03
C ASN A 78 -4.55 -4.44 13.53
N PHE A 79 -3.67 -3.60 12.96
CA PHE A 79 -4.08 -2.34 12.35
C PHE A 79 -5.10 -2.58 11.23
N LEU A 80 -4.81 -3.46 10.27
CA LEU A 80 -5.71 -3.73 9.16
C LEU A 80 -7.03 -4.35 9.61
N LYS A 81 -7.00 -5.26 10.59
CA LYS A 81 -8.21 -5.88 11.15
C LYS A 81 -9.14 -4.85 11.80
N GLN A 82 -8.57 -3.85 12.47
CA GLN A 82 -9.32 -2.75 13.07
C GLN A 82 -9.90 -1.82 11.99
N GLU A 83 -9.10 -1.44 11.01
CA GLU A 83 -9.43 -0.40 10.05
C GLU A 83 -10.30 -0.88 8.89
N LEU A 84 -10.11 -2.11 8.41
CA LEU A 84 -10.83 -2.60 7.23
C LEU A 84 -12.30 -2.91 7.51
N THR A 85 -13.13 -2.65 6.51
CA THR A 85 -14.55 -2.98 6.45
C THR A 85 -14.84 -3.99 5.34
N GLU A 86 -16.05 -4.57 5.32
CA GLU A 86 -16.48 -5.44 4.22
C GLU A 86 -16.66 -4.66 2.89
N GLU A 87 -16.85 -3.36 2.96
CA GLU A 87 -16.89 -2.49 1.78
C GLU A 87 -15.50 -2.36 1.15
N ASP A 88 -14.44 -2.29 1.95
CA ASP A 88 -13.05 -2.28 1.46
C ASP A 88 -12.73 -3.57 0.71
N VAL A 89 -13.24 -4.72 1.15
CA VAL A 89 -13.09 -5.99 0.43
C VAL A 89 -13.74 -5.92 -0.96
N LYS A 90 -14.96 -5.43 -1.05
CA LYS A 90 -15.67 -5.26 -2.34
C LYS A 90 -14.91 -4.34 -3.27
N ASN A 91 -14.42 -3.21 -2.75
CA ASN A 91 -13.71 -2.21 -3.53
C ASN A 91 -12.36 -2.71 -4.05
N ASN A 92 -11.71 -3.62 -3.33
CA ASN A 92 -10.42 -4.19 -3.70
C ASN A 92 -10.53 -5.45 -4.56
N ASN A 93 -11.63 -6.21 -4.47
CA ASN A 93 -11.82 -7.43 -5.25
C ASN A 93 -11.78 -7.15 -6.76
N GLY A 94 -10.79 -7.76 -7.44
CA GLY A 94 -10.55 -7.60 -8.87
C GLY A 94 -9.79 -6.32 -9.27
N LYS A 95 -9.61 -5.36 -8.35
CA LYS A 95 -8.86 -4.12 -8.60
C LYS A 95 -7.48 -4.09 -7.95
N LEU A 96 -7.28 -4.81 -6.85
CA LEU A 96 -5.98 -5.00 -6.22
C LEU A 96 -5.45 -6.41 -6.53
N ILE A 97 -4.18 -6.51 -6.88
CA ILE A 97 -3.46 -7.77 -7.09
C ILE A 97 -2.26 -7.78 -6.15
N VAL A 98 -2.32 -8.63 -5.13
CA VAL A 98 -1.24 -8.78 -4.15
C VAL A 98 -0.33 -9.93 -4.58
N LYS A 99 0.97 -9.66 -4.62
CA LYS A 99 2.03 -10.62 -4.98
C LYS A 99 2.78 -11.03 -3.72
N PHE A 100 2.93 -12.32 -3.52
CA PHE A 100 3.78 -12.87 -2.47
C PHE A 100 4.44 -14.19 -2.89
N THR A 101 5.33 -14.69 -2.06
CA THR A 101 6.04 -15.94 -2.26
C THR A 101 5.43 -17.04 -1.41
N LYS A 102 4.93 -18.09 -2.03
CA LYS A 102 4.54 -19.33 -1.37
C LYS A 102 5.76 -20.26 -1.31
N LEU A 103 5.96 -20.89 -0.18
CA LEU A 103 6.91 -22.00 -0.04
C LEU A 103 6.17 -23.32 -0.25
N ASN A 104 6.61 -24.09 -1.24
CA ASN A 104 6.08 -25.44 -1.46
C ASN A 104 6.58 -26.42 -0.39
N ASP A 105 6.21 -27.69 -0.48
CA ASP A 105 6.58 -28.72 0.51
C ASP A 105 8.11 -28.95 0.62
N TYR A 106 8.87 -28.55 -0.39
CA TYR A 106 10.35 -28.57 -0.39
C TYR A 106 10.96 -27.21 0.00
N LEU A 107 10.15 -26.27 0.50
CA LEU A 107 10.54 -24.89 0.81
C LEU A 107 11.07 -24.09 -0.39
N LEU A 108 10.75 -24.52 -1.61
CA LEU A 108 11.10 -23.78 -2.82
C LEU A 108 10.10 -22.62 -3.04
N PRO A 109 10.58 -21.46 -3.47
CA PRO A 109 9.75 -20.27 -3.64
C PRO A 109 8.90 -20.37 -4.93
N GLU A 110 7.60 -20.14 -4.80
CA GLU A 110 6.65 -20.03 -5.89
C GLU A 110 5.95 -18.67 -5.83
N LYS A 111 5.85 -17.98 -6.97
CA LYS A 111 5.10 -16.73 -7.06
C LYS A 111 3.60 -17.01 -6.98
N VAL A 112 2.91 -16.28 -6.13
CA VAL A 112 1.45 -16.30 -6.02
C VAL A 112 0.87 -14.91 -6.20
N LEU A 113 -0.26 -14.82 -6.90
CA LEU A 113 -1.05 -13.61 -7.10
C LEU A 113 -2.42 -13.83 -6.48
N VAL A 114 -2.83 -12.94 -5.58
CA VAL A 114 -4.16 -12.93 -5.00
C VAL A 114 -4.89 -11.65 -5.39
N LYS A 115 -6.13 -11.79 -5.87
CA LYS A 115 -6.97 -10.70 -6.35
C LYS A 115 -8.43 -10.79 -5.88
N LYS A 116 -8.72 -11.71 -4.96
CA LYS A 116 -10.06 -11.90 -4.38
C LYS A 116 -9.93 -12.34 -2.93
N TRP A 117 -10.75 -11.76 -2.08
CA TRP A 117 -10.85 -12.05 -0.65
C TRP A 117 -12.30 -12.26 -0.27
N ASP A 118 -12.52 -13.16 0.69
CA ASP A 118 -13.86 -13.57 1.12
C ASP A 118 -14.47 -12.56 2.10
N ASN A 119 -13.63 -11.93 2.94
CA ASN A 119 -14.02 -10.98 3.98
C ASN A 119 -12.80 -10.12 4.38
N LYS A 120 -13.04 -9.13 5.27
CA LYS A 120 -11.99 -8.20 5.72
C LYS A 120 -10.84 -8.90 6.47
N GLU A 121 -11.11 -9.97 7.18
CA GLU A 121 -10.07 -10.72 7.89
C GLU A 121 -9.15 -11.47 6.92
N ASP A 122 -9.71 -12.05 5.86
CA ASP A 122 -8.93 -12.70 4.79
C ASP A 122 -8.06 -11.68 4.05
N LEU A 123 -8.58 -10.47 3.77
CA LEU A 123 -7.81 -9.38 3.17
C LEU A 123 -6.68 -8.91 4.10
N ALA A 124 -6.96 -8.68 5.39
CA ALA A 124 -5.95 -8.28 6.37
C ALA A 124 -4.83 -9.32 6.50
N LYS A 125 -5.19 -10.61 6.59
CA LYS A 125 -4.23 -11.73 6.61
C LYS A 125 -3.40 -11.80 5.35
N CYS A 126 -4.00 -11.57 4.18
CA CYS A 126 -3.28 -11.56 2.90
C CYS A 126 -2.20 -10.49 2.87
N ILE A 127 -2.55 -9.25 3.23
CA ILE A 127 -1.62 -8.12 3.24
C ILE A 127 -0.50 -8.35 4.26
N SER A 128 -0.84 -8.76 5.50
CA SER A 128 0.15 -9.07 6.52
C SER A 128 1.12 -10.16 6.07
N ALA A 129 0.61 -11.26 5.48
CA ALA A 129 1.43 -12.35 4.97
C ALA A 129 2.33 -11.91 3.80
N ALA A 130 1.82 -11.03 2.91
CA ALA A 130 2.60 -10.48 1.80
C ALA A 130 3.77 -9.60 2.24
N CYS A 131 3.70 -9.05 3.46
CA CYS A 131 4.73 -8.22 4.08
C CYS A 131 5.65 -9.01 5.02
N PHE A 132 5.49 -10.33 5.11
CA PHE A 132 6.24 -11.13 6.07
C PHE A 132 7.66 -11.43 5.60
N VAL A 133 8.64 -10.71 6.14
CA VAL A 133 10.07 -10.97 5.95
C VAL A 133 10.56 -11.87 7.08
N PRO A 134 11.11 -13.08 6.78
CA PRO A 134 11.61 -14.02 7.79
C PRO A 134 12.54 -13.36 8.80
N LEU A 135 12.31 -13.62 10.09
CA LEU A 135 13.08 -13.14 11.24
C LEU A 135 13.06 -11.61 11.45
N ILE A 136 12.51 -10.83 10.52
CA ILE A 136 12.37 -9.37 10.64
C ILE A 136 10.94 -9.00 11.05
N SER A 137 9.94 -9.53 10.36
CA SER A 137 8.53 -9.23 10.65
C SER A 137 7.99 -9.99 11.87
N GLY A 138 8.66 -11.08 12.27
CA GLY A 138 8.34 -11.90 13.43
C GLY A 138 9.39 -12.99 13.63
N ASN A 139 9.41 -13.61 14.79
CA ASN A 139 10.41 -14.64 15.15
C ASN A 139 10.08 -16.02 14.53
N LYS A 140 9.91 -16.08 13.21
CA LYS A 140 9.62 -17.30 12.43
C LYS A 140 10.16 -17.17 11.00
N LEU A 141 10.22 -18.31 10.29
CA LEU A 141 10.75 -18.37 8.92
C LEU A 141 9.67 -18.13 7.86
N TYR A 142 8.41 -18.31 8.20
CA TYR A 142 7.26 -18.07 7.32
C TYR A 142 6.01 -17.80 8.14
N THR A 143 5.00 -17.25 7.53
CA THR A 143 3.66 -17.13 8.10
C THR A 143 2.67 -17.99 7.32
N LYS A 144 1.42 -18.10 7.81
CA LYS A 144 0.35 -18.88 7.19
C LYS A 144 -0.70 -17.99 6.54
N TYR A 145 -1.02 -18.29 5.29
CA TYR A 145 -2.18 -17.74 4.61
C TYR A 145 -2.86 -18.82 3.77
N ARG A 146 -4.17 -19.04 3.97
CA ARG A 146 -4.96 -20.07 3.27
C ARG A 146 -4.20 -21.40 3.21
N GLU A 147 -3.85 -21.95 4.36
CA GLU A 147 -3.11 -23.23 4.56
C GLU A 147 -1.70 -23.30 3.89
N SER A 148 -1.24 -22.24 3.28
CA SER A 148 0.08 -22.20 2.65
C SER A 148 1.11 -21.49 3.52
N ASN A 149 2.38 -21.90 3.42
CA ASN A 149 3.52 -21.20 4.00
C ASN A 149 3.90 -20.03 3.08
N ILE A 150 3.87 -18.82 3.61
CA ILE A 150 4.07 -17.59 2.85
C ILE A 150 5.24 -16.80 3.42
N ILE A 151 6.00 -16.19 2.53
CA ILE A 151 6.98 -15.14 2.84
C ILE A 151 6.78 -13.97 1.87
N ASP A 152 7.45 -12.86 2.16
CA ASP A 152 7.39 -11.64 1.37
C ASP A 152 7.60 -11.89 -0.13
N GLY A 153 6.88 -11.15 -0.96
CA GLY A 153 6.95 -11.27 -2.41
C GLY A 153 8.31 -10.87 -3.01
N PHE A 154 9.16 -10.20 -2.26
CA PHE A 154 10.53 -9.88 -2.64
C PHE A 154 11.33 -11.13 -3.04
N PHE A 155 11.09 -12.27 -2.37
CA PHE A 155 11.85 -13.51 -2.59
C PHE A 155 11.48 -14.27 -3.88
N SER A 156 10.45 -13.88 -4.60
CA SER A 156 10.05 -14.54 -5.86
C SER A 156 10.59 -13.89 -7.14
N ASN A 157 11.45 -12.87 -7.04
CA ASN A 157 12.10 -12.15 -8.15
C ASN A 157 11.15 -11.55 -9.23
N THR A 158 9.84 -11.55 -9.00
CA THR A 158 8.83 -11.10 -9.98
C THR A 158 7.97 -9.96 -9.44
N SER A 159 8.47 -9.32 -8.38
CA SER A 159 7.71 -8.34 -7.62
C SER A 159 7.38 -7.04 -8.35
N VAL A 160 8.12 -6.70 -9.39
CA VAL A 160 7.96 -5.45 -10.17
C VAL A 160 7.43 -5.66 -11.59
N SER A 161 7.17 -6.90 -12.00
CA SER A 161 6.63 -7.14 -13.34
C SER A 161 5.15 -6.78 -13.41
N PRO A 162 4.69 -6.13 -14.49
CA PRO A 162 3.27 -5.95 -14.76
C PRO A 162 2.53 -7.30 -14.74
N VAL A 163 1.27 -7.28 -14.34
CA VAL A 163 0.40 -8.46 -14.29
C VAL A 163 -0.56 -8.46 -15.48
N THR A 164 -0.76 -7.29 -16.06
CA THR A 164 -1.64 -7.08 -17.20
C THR A 164 -0.84 -6.55 -18.40
N ASP A 165 -1.40 -6.66 -19.60
CA ASP A 165 -0.87 -6.03 -20.83
C ASP A 165 -1.31 -4.56 -20.96
N ASN A 166 -1.81 -3.97 -19.87
CA ASN A 166 -2.23 -2.58 -19.82
C ASN A 166 -1.04 -1.63 -19.82
N GLU A 167 -1.30 -0.37 -20.21
CA GLU A 167 -0.39 0.72 -19.95
C GLU A 167 -0.12 0.83 -18.45
N ASN A 168 1.13 0.96 -18.04
CA ASN A 168 1.49 0.85 -16.63
C ASN A 168 2.54 1.86 -16.16
N ILE A 169 2.47 2.16 -14.86
CA ILE A 169 3.53 2.88 -14.14
C ILE A 169 3.96 2.07 -12.93
N VAL A 170 5.28 1.98 -12.72
CA VAL A 170 5.87 1.26 -11.59
C VAL A 170 6.43 2.26 -10.59
N PHE A 171 5.95 2.21 -9.37
CA PHE A 171 6.54 2.90 -8.22
C PHE A 171 7.50 1.97 -7.50
N ARG A 172 8.78 2.38 -7.47
CA ARG A 172 9.85 1.76 -6.69
C ARG A 172 10.44 2.83 -5.77
N VAL A 173 10.87 2.42 -4.59
CA VAL A 173 11.46 3.38 -3.62
C VAL A 173 12.74 4.02 -4.13
N ASP A 174 13.45 3.35 -5.04
CA ASP A 174 14.69 3.82 -5.67
C ASP A 174 14.49 4.44 -7.08
N LYS A 175 13.23 4.62 -7.51
CA LYS A 175 12.92 5.08 -8.87
C LYS A 175 13.40 6.50 -9.15
N TRP A 176 13.13 7.41 -8.22
CA TRP A 176 13.37 8.84 -8.39
C TRP A 176 14.54 9.36 -7.57
N ARG A 177 15.10 8.52 -6.69
CA ARG A 177 16.28 8.84 -5.88
C ARG A 177 16.98 7.57 -5.40
N PHE A 178 18.23 7.71 -5.06
CA PHE A 178 18.94 6.61 -4.41
C PHE A 178 18.39 6.38 -3.01
N MET A 179 18.04 5.11 -2.71
CA MET A 179 17.63 4.66 -1.40
C MET A 179 18.45 3.43 -0.99
N SER A 180 18.96 3.46 0.24
CA SER A 180 19.68 2.32 0.80
C SER A 180 18.71 1.20 1.16
N TYR A 181 19.12 -0.05 0.98
CA TYR A 181 18.37 -1.21 1.51
C TYR A 181 18.18 -1.15 3.04
N ALA A 182 19.09 -0.50 3.78
CA ALA A 182 18.93 -0.28 5.21
C ALA A 182 17.68 0.55 5.55
N SER A 183 17.28 1.47 4.66
CA SER A 183 16.05 2.26 4.81
C SER A 183 14.77 1.44 4.67
N MET A 184 14.85 0.21 4.16
CA MET A 184 13.69 -0.71 4.05
C MET A 184 13.45 -1.51 5.33
N ILE A 185 14.35 -1.45 6.31
CA ILE A 185 14.13 -2.11 7.61
C ILE A 185 12.98 -1.37 8.31
N PRO A 186 11.94 -2.06 8.76
CA PRO A 186 10.84 -1.45 9.49
C PRO A 186 11.34 -0.74 10.76
N THR A 187 10.79 0.41 11.06
CA THR A 187 11.19 1.26 12.20
C THR A 187 9.99 1.93 12.85
N ASN A 188 10.10 2.17 14.16
CA ASN A 188 9.15 2.98 14.94
C ASN A 188 9.65 4.44 15.09
N ASP A 189 10.63 4.87 14.29
CA ASP A 189 11.08 6.26 14.26
C ASP A 189 10.03 7.14 13.57
N ILE A 190 9.13 7.69 14.37
CA ILE A 190 8.00 8.52 13.90
C ILE A 190 8.46 9.75 13.09
N PRO A 191 9.48 10.52 13.52
CA PRO A 191 10.03 11.60 12.72
C PRO A 191 10.48 11.14 11.32
N TRP A 192 11.16 9.99 11.25
CA TRP A 192 11.61 9.43 9.98
C TRP A 192 10.43 9.03 9.09
N LEU A 193 9.42 8.33 9.64
CA LEU A 193 8.21 7.94 8.89
C LEU A 193 7.48 9.15 8.32
N LYS A 194 7.32 10.23 9.10
CA LYS A 194 6.71 11.48 8.64
C LYS A 194 7.56 12.14 7.52
N SER A 195 8.88 12.15 7.67
CA SER A 195 9.78 12.70 6.65
C SER A 195 9.69 11.91 5.33
N MET A 196 9.54 10.58 5.39
CA MET A 196 9.36 9.74 4.19
C MET A 196 8.01 10.00 3.51
N PHE A 197 6.96 10.26 4.26
CA PHE A 197 5.65 10.64 3.72
C PHE A 197 5.75 11.96 2.92
N GLU A 198 6.32 13.01 3.51
CA GLU A 198 6.54 14.30 2.85
C GLU A 198 7.42 14.15 1.61
N LEU A 199 8.44 13.30 1.68
CA LEU A 199 9.32 13.00 0.57
C LEU A 199 8.56 12.34 -0.60
N GLY A 200 7.63 11.44 -0.32
CA GLY A 200 6.77 10.83 -1.32
C GLY A 200 5.88 11.84 -2.03
N ILE A 201 5.30 12.80 -1.29
CA ILE A 201 4.53 13.91 -1.86
C ILE A 201 5.42 14.76 -2.80
N LEU A 202 6.61 15.10 -2.35
CA LEU A 202 7.54 15.94 -3.10
C LEU A 202 7.96 15.28 -4.42
N ASP A 203 8.28 13.99 -4.37
CA ASP A 203 8.71 13.24 -5.55
C ASP A 203 7.57 13.02 -6.54
N ALA A 204 6.37 12.69 -6.08
CA ALA A 204 5.21 12.55 -6.94
C ALA A 204 4.87 13.85 -7.67
N ASN A 205 4.95 14.99 -6.98
CA ASN A 205 4.74 16.31 -7.60
C ASN A 205 5.84 16.68 -8.60
N LYS A 206 7.11 16.39 -8.27
CA LYS A 206 8.25 16.65 -9.13
C LYS A 206 8.23 15.82 -10.41
N HIS A 207 7.74 14.59 -10.34
CA HIS A 207 7.69 13.65 -11.46
C HIS A 207 6.26 13.51 -12.04
N LYS A 208 5.48 14.60 -11.94
CA LYS A 208 4.10 14.68 -12.43
C LYS A 208 3.99 14.27 -13.90
N ASP A 209 4.88 14.71 -14.77
CA ASP A 209 4.81 14.43 -16.22
C ASP A 209 4.90 12.91 -16.51
N GLU A 210 5.69 12.18 -15.73
CA GLU A 210 5.76 10.73 -15.84
C GLU A 210 4.45 10.07 -15.38
N ILE A 211 3.82 10.58 -14.34
CA ILE A 211 2.54 10.07 -13.85
C ILE A 211 1.43 10.39 -14.85
N ASP A 212 1.40 11.61 -15.39
CA ASP A 212 0.44 12.07 -16.42
C ASP A 212 0.53 11.24 -17.71
N SER A 213 1.69 10.67 -18.02
CA SER A 213 1.84 9.81 -19.21
C SER A 213 0.99 8.54 -19.12
N VAL A 214 0.59 8.12 -17.92
CA VAL A 214 -0.22 6.91 -17.69
C VAL A 214 -1.57 7.25 -17.08
N LEU A 215 -1.62 8.09 -16.04
CA LEU A 215 -2.84 8.43 -15.33
C LEU A 215 -3.54 9.67 -15.90
N THR A 216 -4.85 9.72 -15.76
CA THR A 216 -5.66 10.85 -16.21
C THR A 216 -5.81 11.85 -15.06
N PRO A 217 -5.31 13.10 -15.19
CA PRO A 217 -5.53 14.12 -14.18
C PRO A 217 -7.03 14.43 -14.01
N LEU A 218 -7.43 14.69 -12.76
CA LEU A 218 -8.78 15.23 -12.48
C LEU A 218 -8.91 16.62 -13.11
N LYS A 219 -10.11 16.95 -13.58
CA LYS A 219 -10.40 18.30 -14.08
C LYS A 219 -10.41 19.28 -12.90
N GLU A 220 -9.84 20.48 -13.08
CA GLU A 220 -9.72 21.50 -12.01
C GLU A 220 -11.02 21.85 -11.27
N ASN A 221 -12.19 21.56 -11.88
CA ASN A 221 -13.49 21.81 -11.22
C ASN A 221 -13.87 20.74 -10.19
N ASP A 222 -13.29 19.55 -10.26
CA ASP A 222 -13.62 18.45 -9.35
C ASP A 222 -12.81 18.56 -8.04
N SER A 223 -11.62 19.17 -8.07
CA SER A 223 -10.77 19.38 -6.89
C SER A 223 -11.39 20.37 -5.89
N LYS A 224 -12.06 21.43 -6.37
CA LYS A 224 -12.70 22.44 -5.49
C LYS A 224 -13.95 21.94 -4.76
N ASN A 225 -14.59 20.87 -5.25
CA ASN A 225 -15.73 20.26 -4.56
C ASN A 225 -15.29 19.33 -3.44
N GLY A 226 -14.12 18.68 -3.55
CA GLY A 226 -13.54 17.87 -2.49
C GLY A 226 -13.20 18.70 -1.24
N ASP A 227 -12.53 19.83 -1.43
CA ASP A 227 -12.14 20.73 -0.33
C ASP A 227 -13.35 21.32 0.39
N LYS A 228 -14.44 21.64 -0.32
CA LYS A 228 -15.68 22.14 0.30
C LYS A 228 -16.38 21.08 1.14
N ILE A 229 -16.46 19.85 0.66
CA ILE A 229 -17.10 18.73 1.38
C ILE A 229 -16.30 18.40 2.65
N GLN A 230 -14.97 18.40 2.59
CA GLN A 230 -14.11 18.18 3.77
C GLN A 230 -14.24 19.33 4.79
N GLN A 231 -14.24 20.59 4.35
CA GLN A 231 -14.45 21.73 5.26
C GLN A 231 -15.84 21.71 5.91
N GLU A 232 -16.89 21.34 5.20
CA GLU A 232 -18.25 21.23 5.76
C GLU A 232 -18.37 20.05 6.75
N GLN A 233 -17.70 18.93 6.49
CA GLN A 233 -17.66 17.79 7.42
C GLN A 233 -16.87 18.14 8.68
N TRP A 234 -15.72 18.81 8.55
CA TRP A 234 -14.92 19.27 9.69
C TRP A 234 -15.68 20.28 10.57
N GLN A 235 -16.37 21.25 9.94
CA GLN A 235 -17.20 22.22 10.68
C GLN A 235 -18.36 21.58 11.45
N ARG A 236 -18.94 20.48 10.95
CA ARG A 236 -19.97 19.72 11.66
C ARG A 236 -19.44 18.91 12.83
N GLN A 237 -18.19 18.46 12.80
CA GLN A 237 -17.56 17.72 13.90
C GLN A 237 -17.07 18.61 15.04
N VAL A 238 -16.75 19.87 14.76
CA VAL A 238 -16.27 20.85 15.77
C VAL A 238 -17.44 21.62 16.44
N ALA A 239 -18.66 21.48 15.95
CA ALA A 239 -19.86 22.16 16.46
C ALA A 239 -20.65 21.34 17.52
N TYR A 240 -20.07 20.27 18.05
CA TYR A 240 -20.56 19.48 19.19
C TYR A 240 -19.44 19.35 20.23
#